data_de9378ef8c2a70e9881336c4cc4c4882
#
_entry.id   de9378ef8c2a70e9881336c4cc4c4882
#
_cell.length_a   1.000
_cell.length_b   1.000
_cell.length_c   1.000
_cell.angle_alpha   90.00
_cell.angle_beta   90.00
_cell.angle_gamma   90.00
#
_symmetry.space_group_name_H-M   'P 1'
#
loop_
_entity.id
_entity.type
_entity.pdbx_description
1 polymer ?
#
loop_
_entity_poly.entity_id
_entity_poly.type
_entity_poly.pdbx_seq_one_letter_code
_entity_poly.pdbx_strand_id
1 'polypeptide(L)'
;MRKKDEHGKIVKYKAHLVTQGFLQKPGTNYLDNGTFAPVMCFKTLKTMLANSAIYNWKLRQFDIKGAYLHRELKEEIYMMQVPGYEDNRNKVYHLIRSFYGLKQAGNVWNAKLNDTLTTLGFNQLKPLLLSHMKIQRRLHNFTHLGGQFLIVLRSR
;
A
#
# COMPACT_ATOMS: atom_id res chain seq x y z
N MET A 1 -4.54 -19.66 7.76
CA MET A 1 -4.64 -19.12 9.15
C MET A 1 -6.08 -19.21 9.63
N ARG A 2 -6.30 -19.70 10.86
CA ARG A 2 -7.62 -19.79 11.48
C ARG A 2 -7.77 -18.63 12.47
N LYS A 3 -8.80 -17.80 12.32
CA LYS A 3 -9.14 -16.78 13.32
C LYS A 3 -10.11 -17.40 14.33
N LYS A 4 -9.83 -17.22 15.61
CA LYS A 4 -10.64 -17.68 16.72
C LYS A 4 -11.24 -16.48 17.46
N ASP A 5 -12.41 -16.66 18.10
CA ASP A 5 -12.98 -15.73 19.06
C ASP A 5 -12.32 -15.87 20.45
N GLU A 6 -12.80 -15.12 21.42
CA GLU A 6 -12.35 -15.16 22.82
C GLU A 6 -12.55 -16.52 23.51
N HIS A 7 -13.47 -17.34 23.01
CA HIS A 7 -13.76 -18.70 23.50
C HIS A 7 -12.97 -19.78 22.75
N GLY A 8 -12.06 -19.41 21.83
CA GLY A 8 -11.24 -20.35 21.06
C GLY A 8 -11.95 -20.99 19.86
N LYS A 9 -13.21 -20.63 19.58
CA LYS A 9 -13.99 -21.12 18.43
C LYS A 9 -13.52 -20.46 17.14
N ILE A 10 -13.40 -21.26 16.07
CA ILE A 10 -12.99 -20.74 14.76
C ILE A 10 -14.14 -19.94 14.16
N VAL A 11 -13.94 -18.63 13.98
CA VAL A 11 -14.91 -17.71 13.36
C VAL A 11 -14.61 -17.41 11.91
N LYS A 12 -13.36 -17.62 11.47
CA LYS A 12 -12.97 -17.34 10.08
C LYS A 12 -11.70 -18.06 9.66
N TYR A 13 -11.71 -18.58 8.44
CA TYR A 13 -10.49 -19.00 7.74
C TYR A 13 -9.96 -17.86 6.89
N LYS A 14 -8.63 -17.61 6.95
CA LYS A 14 -7.95 -16.67 6.07
C LYS A 14 -6.86 -17.41 5.30
N ALA A 15 -6.93 -17.35 3.98
CA ALA A 15 -5.85 -17.74 3.09
C ALA A 15 -5.32 -16.50 2.37
N HIS A 16 -4.03 -16.44 2.16
CA HIS A 16 -3.36 -15.41 1.36
C HIS A 16 -2.44 -16.10 0.38
N LEU A 17 -2.67 -15.85 -0.88
CA LEU A 17 -1.72 -16.21 -1.92
C LEU A 17 -0.67 -15.09 -2.00
N VAL A 18 0.61 -15.47 -2.00
CA VAL A 18 1.73 -14.54 -2.00
C VAL A 18 2.77 -15.08 -2.97
N THR A 19 3.28 -14.23 -3.85
CA THR A 19 4.40 -14.59 -4.75
C THR A 19 5.71 -14.67 -3.98
N GLN A 20 6.61 -15.50 -4.47
CA GLN A 20 7.97 -15.66 -3.90
C GLN A 20 8.90 -14.56 -4.44
N GLY A 21 8.68 -13.32 -4.05
CA GLY A 21 9.46 -12.16 -4.52
C GLY A 21 10.96 -12.24 -4.25
N PHE A 22 11.38 -13.10 -3.31
CA PHE A 22 12.81 -13.36 -3.08
C PHE A 22 13.50 -14.08 -4.24
N LEU A 23 12.75 -14.74 -5.12
CA LEU A 23 13.25 -15.38 -6.35
C LEU A 23 13.35 -14.39 -7.52
N GLN A 24 12.80 -13.19 -7.41
CA GLN A 24 12.89 -12.18 -8.46
C GLN A 24 14.33 -11.72 -8.65
N LYS A 25 14.75 -11.61 -9.93
CA LYS A 25 16.08 -11.15 -10.33
C LYS A 25 16.04 -9.66 -10.68
N PRO A 26 16.99 -8.84 -10.14
CA PRO A 26 17.15 -7.45 -10.53
C PRO A 26 17.41 -7.32 -12.04
N GLY A 27 16.93 -6.26 -12.66
CA GLY A 27 17.11 -6.00 -14.09
C GLY A 27 16.26 -6.85 -15.03
N THR A 28 15.66 -7.96 -14.53
CA THR A 28 14.78 -8.84 -15.33
C THR A 28 13.34 -8.75 -14.85
N ASN A 29 13.09 -8.99 -13.56
CA ASN A 29 11.75 -9.04 -12.99
C ASN A 29 11.35 -7.71 -12.33
N TYR A 30 12.29 -6.84 -12.06
CA TYR A 30 12.09 -5.50 -11.51
C TYR A 30 13.34 -4.65 -11.73
N LEU A 31 13.17 -3.31 -11.74
CA LEU A 31 14.27 -2.37 -11.75
C LEU A 31 14.70 -2.06 -10.31
N ASP A 32 16.00 -1.95 -10.04
CA ASP A 32 16.53 -1.75 -8.68
C ASP A 32 15.96 -0.49 -8.00
N ASN A 33 15.72 0.58 -8.75
CA ASN A 33 15.09 1.81 -8.28
C ASN A 33 13.55 1.72 -8.20
N GLY A 34 12.96 0.62 -8.64
CA GLY A 34 11.50 0.42 -8.70
C GLY A 34 10.89 -0.26 -7.47
N THR A 35 11.69 -0.61 -6.46
CA THR A 35 11.21 -1.37 -5.30
C THR A 35 10.89 -0.50 -4.09
N PHE A 36 11.45 0.71 -4.02
CA PHE A 36 11.24 1.60 -2.90
C PHE A 36 9.81 2.16 -2.89
N ALA A 37 9.13 2.01 -1.77
CA ALA A 37 7.88 2.69 -1.48
C ALA A 37 8.05 3.53 -0.21
N PRO A 38 7.77 4.84 -0.24
CA PRO A 38 7.84 5.66 0.95
C PRO A 38 6.80 5.18 1.96
N VAL A 39 7.23 4.97 3.19
CA VAL A 39 6.37 4.62 4.32
C VAL A 39 6.51 5.71 5.37
N MET A 40 5.39 6.16 5.91
CA MET A 40 5.39 7.20 6.94
C MET A 40 6.09 6.71 8.21
N CYS A 41 7.03 7.51 8.70
CA CYS A 41 7.67 7.25 9.99
C CYS A 41 6.64 7.39 11.13
N PHE A 42 6.75 6.52 12.13
CA PHE A 42 5.84 6.53 13.30
C PHE A 42 5.89 7.86 14.08
N LYS A 43 7.05 8.53 14.11
CA LYS A 43 7.19 9.87 14.68
C LYS A 43 6.31 10.90 13.95
N THR A 44 6.30 10.85 12.63
CA THR A 44 5.45 11.73 11.79
C THR A 44 3.97 11.48 12.08
N LEU A 45 3.55 10.21 12.19
CA LEU A 45 2.18 9.88 12.56
C LEU A 45 1.79 10.49 13.91
N LYS A 46 2.62 10.31 14.95
CA LYS A 46 2.36 10.88 16.28
C LYS A 46 2.24 12.41 16.24
N THR A 47 3.14 13.07 15.50
CA THR A 47 3.10 14.53 15.35
C THR A 47 1.82 15.00 14.66
N MET A 48 1.37 14.28 13.62
CA MET A 48 0.11 14.60 12.94
C MET A 48 -1.10 14.41 13.85
N LEU A 49 -1.13 13.34 14.64
CA LEU A 49 -2.19 13.10 15.62
C LEU A 49 -2.22 14.19 16.70
N ALA A 50 -1.07 14.57 17.25
CA ALA A 50 -0.96 15.65 18.24
C ALA A 50 -1.43 17.00 17.66
N ASN A 51 -0.96 17.36 16.48
CA ASN A 51 -1.39 18.60 15.80
C ASN A 51 -2.90 18.58 15.50
N SER A 52 -3.41 17.42 15.10
CA SER A 52 -4.84 17.28 14.84
C SER A 52 -5.69 17.50 16.09
N ALA A 53 -5.21 17.05 17.26
CA ALA A 53 -5.86 17.31 18.54
C ALA A 53 -5.77 18.79 18.94
N ILE A 54 -4.59 19.42 18.80
CA ILE A 54 -4.38 20.83 19.16
C ILE A 54 -5.20 21.77 18.27
N TYR A 55 -5.23 21.51 16.96
CA TYR A 55 -5.87 22.38 15.98
C TYR A 55 -7.29 21.95 15.58
N ASN A 56 -7.83 20.93 16.26
CA ASN A 56 -9.15 20.35 15.98
C ASN A 56 -9.32 19.93 14.50
N TRP A 57 -8.29 19.31 13.90
CA TRP A 57 -8.37 18.79 12.55
C TRP A 57 -9.11 17.45 12.52
N LYS A 58 -9.85 17.23 11.45
CA LYS A 58 -10.54 15.94 11.24
C LYS A 58 -9.58 14.95 10.59
N LEU A 59 -9.51 13.74 11.14
CA LEU A 59 -8.72 12.63 10.61
C LEU A 59 -9.65 11.56 10.02
N ARG A 60 -9.25 10.99 8.90
CA ARG A 60 -9.90 9.83 8.30
C ARG A 60 -8.84 8.82 7.92
N GLN A 61 -9.01 7.59 8.37
CA GLN A 61 -8.17 6.45 8.01
C GLN A 61 -8.93 5.56 7.04
N PHE A 62 -8.22 5.08 6.03
CA PHE A 62 -8.75 4.17 5.02
C PHE A 62 -7.84 2.96 4.89
N ASP A 63 -8.44 1.81 4.61
CA ASP A 63 -7.76 0.56 4.29
C ASP A 63 -8.31 0.04 2.96
N ILE A 64 -7.45 -0.11 1.97
CA ILE A 64 -7.84 -0.54 0.63
C ILE A 64 -7.67 -2.06 0.53
N LYS A 65 -8.79 -2.74 0.38
CA LYS A 65 -8.78 -4.19 0.14
C LYS A 65 -8.07 -4.51 -1.17
N GLY A 66 -7.13 -5.46 -1.11
CA GLY A 66 -6.38 -5.87 -2.31
C GLY A 66 -5.56 -4.76 -2.96
N ALA A 67 -5.03 -3.82 -2.16
CA ALA A 67 -4.33 -2.62 -2.63
C ALA A 67 -3.36 -2.89 -3.79
N TYR A 68 -2.53 -3.92 -3.70
CA TYR A 68 -1.56 -4.25 -4.73
C TYR A 68 -2.18 -4.73 -6.05
N LEU A 69 -3.40 -5.24 -6.03
CA LEU A 69 -4.10 -5.75 -7.22
C LEU A 69 -4.71 -4.65 -8.11
N HIS A 70 -4.66 -3.39 -7.67
CA HIS A 70 -5.30 -2.27 -8.37
C HIS A 70 -4.43 -1.62 -9.46
N ARG A 71 -3.20 -2.08 -9.67
CA ARG A 71 -2.34 -1.55 -10.72
C ARG A 71 -1.77 -2.67 -11.59
N GLU A 72 -1.77 -2.43 -12.90
CA GLU A 72 -1.13 -3.29 -13.88
C GLU A 72 0.39 -3.24 -13.73
N LEU A 73 1.02 -4.36 -13.96
CA LEU A 73 2.47 -4.48 -14.06
C LEU A 73 2.92 -4.02 -15.44
N LYS A 74 4.08 -3.38 -15.48
CA LYS A 74 4.75 -3.04 -16.75
C LYS A 74 5.71 -4.14 -17.19
N GLU A 75 6.17 -4.92 -16.23
CA GLU A 75 7.13 -6.00 -16.41
C GLU A 75 6.41 -7.33 -16.67
N GLU A 76 6.95 -8.15 -17.53
CA GLU A 76 6.50 -9.51 -17.73
C GLU A 76 6.95 -10.40 -16.57
N ILE A 77 6.01 -10.78 -15.72
CA ILE A 77 6.26 -11.61 -14.55
C ILE A 77 5.43 -12.87 -14.64
N TYR A 78 6.10 -13.99 -14.47
CA TYR A 78 5.50 -15.31 -14.46
C TYR A 78 5.62 -15.94 -13.09
N MET A 79 4.56 -16.62 -12.67
CA MET A 79 4.46 -17.33 -11.39
C MET A 79 4.10 -18.79 -11.64
N MET A 80 4.75 -19.70 -10.91
CA MET A 80 4.38 -21.11 -10.91
C MET A 80 2.93 -21.30 -10.47
N GLN A 81 2.29 -22.35 -10.95
CA GLN A 81 0.95 -22.69 -10.50
C GLN A 81 0.91 -22.94 -9.00
N VAL A 82 -0.23 -22.64 -8.41
CA VAL A 82 -0.43 -22.80 -6.97
C VAL A 82 -0.47 -24.29 -6.63
N PRO A 83 0.32 -24.75 -5.64
CA PRO A 83 0.29 -26.15 -5.22
C PRO A 83 -1.12 -26.61 -4.89
N GLY A 84 -1.55 -27.72 -5.49
CA GLY A 84 -2.89 -28.29 -5.38
C GLY A 84 -3.93 -27.71 -6.34
N TYR A 85 -3.52 -26.78 -7.23
CA TYR A 85 -4.35 -26.20 -8.30
C TYR A 85 -3.65 -26.26 -9.65
N GLU A 86 -2.71 -27.19 -9.81
CA GLU A 86 -2.00 -27.41 -11.06
C GLU A 86 -2.91 -28.05 -12.11
N ASP A 87 -2.87 -27.57 -13.34
CA ASP A 87 -3.64 -28.14 -14.46
C ASP A 87 -2.87 -29.24 -15.23
N ASN A 88 -1.72 -29.69 -14.72
CA ASN A 88 -0.83 -30.71 -15.29
C ASN A 88 -0.35 -30.45 -16.75
N ARG A 89 -0.41 -29.19 -17.20
CA ARG A 89 -0.05 -28.82 -18.58
C ARG A 89 1.26 -28.04 -18.70
N ASN A 90 2.13 -28.09 -17.69
CA ASN A 90 3.39 -27.32 -17.66
C ASN A 90 3.22 -25.82 -17.92
N LYS A 91 2.09 -25.23 -17.50
CA LYS A 91 1.82 -23.82 -17.65
C LYS A 91 2.24 -23.01 -16.43
N VAL A 92 2.47 -21.75 -16.64
CA VAL A 92 2.71 -20.76 -15.58
C VAL A 92 1.66 -19.66 -15.65
N TYR A 93 1.42 -18.96 -14.56
CA TYR A 93 0.57 -17.77 -14.56
C TYR A 93 1.36 -16.55 -15.01
N HIS A 94 0.87 -15.84 -16.00
CA HIS A 94 1.34 -14.50 -16.34
C HIS A 94 0.63 -13.49 -15.44
N LEU A 95 1.40 -12.73 -14.67
CA LEU A 95 0.84 -11.72 -13.76
C LEU A 95 0.59 -10.41 -14.50
N ILE A 96 -0.67 -10.12 -14.79
CA ILE A 96 -1.09 -8.87 -15.44
C ILE A 96 -1.10 -7.71 -14.44
N ARG A 97 -1.35 -7.99 -13.16
CA ARG A 97 -1.44 -7.00 -12.09
C ARG A 97 -0.43 -7.27 -11.00
N SER A 98 -0.05 -6.20 -10.30
CA SER A 98 0.80 -6.32 -9.13
C SER A 98 0.17 -7.26 -8.08
N PHE A 99 1.01 -8.01 -7.40
CA PHE A 99 0.59 -9.05 -6.48
C PHE A 99 1.36 -8.98 -5.16
N TYR A 100 0.75 -9.54 -4.10
CA TYR A 100 1.42 -9.65 -2.81
C TYR A 100 2.69 -10.48 -2.92
N GLY A 101 3.78 -9.99 -2.33
CA GLY A 101 5.08 -10.65 -2.34
C GLY A 101 6.04 -10.19 -3.44
N LEU A 102 5.59 -9.49 -4.48
CA LEU A 102 6.48 -8.86 -5.45
C LEU A 102 7.27 -7.72 -4.81
N LYS A 103 8.56 -7.60 -5.13
CA LYS A 103 9.43 -6.55 -4.57
C LYS A 103 8.96 -5.14 -4.94
N GLN A 104 8.46 -4.93 -6.16
CA GLN A 104 7.94 -3.65 -6.64
C GLN A 104 6.49 -3.35 -6.24
N ALA A 105 5.76 -4.31 -5.63
CA ALA A 105 4.34 -4.13 -5.34
C ALA A 105 4.03 -2.89 -4.51
N GLY A 106 4.86 -2.58 -3.52
CA GLY A 106 4.73 -1.38 -2.68
C GLY A 106 4.89 -0.09 -3.47
N ASN A 107 5.90 -0.01 -4.35
CA ASN A 107 6.15 1.16 -5.20
C ASN A 107 5.00 1.39 -6.19
N VAL A 108 4.62 0.32 -6.90
CA VAL A 108 3.54 0.33 -7.90
C VAL A 108 2.21 0.78 -7.27
N TRP A 109 1.90 0.28 -6.08
CA TRP A 109 0.72 0.71 -5.31
C TRP A 109 0.81 2.17 -4.88
N ASN A 110 1.95 2.59 -4.31
CA ASN A 110 2.15 3.97 -3.86
C ASN A 110 1.96 4.97 -5.00
N ALA A 111 2.52 4.69 -6.19
CA ALA A 111 2.31 5.52 -7.37
C ALA A 111 0.83 5.62 -7.75
N LYS A 112 0.09 4.48 -7.77
CA LYS A 112 -1.35 4.49 -8.09
C LYS A 112 -2.17 5.29 -7.09
N LEU A 113 -1.90 5.10 -5.80
CA LEU A 113 -2.58 5.84 -4.73
C LEU A 113 -2.31 7.34 -4.85
N ASN A 114 -1.05 7.72 -5.06
CA ASN A 114 -0.64 9.11 -5.21
C ASN A 114 -1.33 9.77 -6.41
N ASP A 115 -1.31 9.13 -7.59
CA ASP A 115 -2.00 9.61 -8.79
C ASP A 115 -3.49 9.83 -8.53
N THR A 116 -4.14 8.84 -7.92
CA THR A 116 -5.58 8.90 -7.63
C THR A 116 -5.92 10.03 -6.66
N LEU A 117 -5.18 10.15 -5.56
CA LEU A 117 -5.43 11.20 -4.56
C LEU A 117 -5.10 12.59 -5.11
N THR A 118 -4.05 12.73 -5.90
CA THR A 118 -3.70 14.00 -6.54
C THR A 118 -4.80 14.45 -7.51
N THR A 119 -5.36 13.52 -8.30
CA THR A 119 -6.52 13.81 -9.17
C THR A 119 -7.74 14.27 -8.37
N LEU A 120 -7.91 13.78 -7.14
CA LEU A 120 -8.96 14.21 -6.23
C LEU A 120 -8.63 15.53 -5.49
N GLY A 121 -7.51 16.19 -5.79
CA GLY A 121 -7.10 17.45 -5.20
C GLY A 121 -6.36 17.35 -3.87
N PHE A 122 -5.90 16.14 -3.48
CA PHE A 122 -5.06 15.95 -2.30
C PHE A 122 -3.59 16.17 -2.64
N ASN A 123 -2.82 16.66 -1.67
CA ASN A 123 -1.38 16.80 -1.80
C ASN A 123 -0.66 15.88 -0.82
N GLN A 124 0.33 15.14 -1.33
CA GLN A 124 1.16 14.29 -0.51
C GLN A 124 2.09 15.13 0.37
N LEU A 125 2.08 14.90 1.67
CA LEU A 125 3.06 15.49 2.57
C LEU A 125 4.41 14.80 2.38
N LYS A 126 5.44 15.59 2.11
CA LYS A 126 6.82 15.07 2.07
C LYS A 126 7.30 14.83 3.51
N PRO A 127 7.82 13.66 3.85
CA PRO A 127 8.19 13.31 5.23
C PRO A 127 9.21 14.24 5.89
N LEU A 128 10.03 14.93 5.09
CA LEU A 128 11.13 15.78 5.58
C LEU A 128 10.73 17.24 5.88
N LEU A 129 9.49 17.65 5.65
CA LEU A 129 9.07 19.07 5.71
C LEU A 129 8.13 19.39 6.88
N LEU A 130 8.28 18.72 8.02
CA LEU A 130 7.58 19.12 9.24
C LEU A 130 8.03 20.51 9.79
N SER A 131 9.13 21.07 9.32
CA SER A 131 9.61 22.39 9.76
C SER A 131 8.96 23.59 9.05
N HIS A 132 8.22 23.38 7.94
CA HIS A 132 7.62 24.46 7.16
C HIS A 132 6.23 24.10 6.63
N MET A 133 5.30 23.78 7.52
CA MET A 133 3.89 23.73 7.16
C MET A 133 3.34 25.14 6.91
N LYS A 134 3.56 25.68 5.70
CA LYS A 134 2.74 26.78 5.20
C LYS A 134 1.37 26.22 4.83
N ILE A 135 0.45 26.32 5.75
CA ILE A 135 -0.92 25.81 5.61
C ILE A 135 -1.68 26.76 4.69
N GLN A 136 -1.75 26.44 3.42
CA GLN A 136 -2.68 27.10 2.50
C GLN A 136 -4.11 26.67 2.79
N ARG A 137 -5.06 27.60 2.73
CA ARG A 137 -6.46 27.50 3.24
C ARG A 137 -7.37 26.40 2.64
N ARG A 138 -6.89 25.50 1.76
CA ARG A 138 -7.68 24.45 1.08
C ARG A 138 -6.93 23.14 0.85
N LEU A 139 -5.93 22.78 1.65
CA LEU A 139 -5.15 21.59 1.39
C LEU A 139 -5.69 20.40 2.19
N HIS A 140 -6.18 19.41 1.48
CA HIS A 140 -6.35 18.06 1.98
C HIS A 140 -5.00 17.35 1.86
N ASN A 141 -4.44 16.90 2.96
CA ASN A 141 -3.15 16.21 2.99
C ASN A 141 -3.36 14.73 3.29
N PHE A 142 -2.53 13.88 2.71
CA PHE A 142 -2.57 12.46 3.00
C PHE A 142 -1.18 11.91 3.24
N THR A 143 -1.12 10.80 3.95
CA THR A 143 0.08 10.02 4.18
C THR A 143 -0.24 8.54 4.10
N HIS A 144 0.76 7.72 3.84
CA HIS A 144 0.61 6.35 3.42
C HIS A 144 1.35 5.37 4.36
N LEU A 145 0.67 4.26 4.66
CA LEU A 145 1.19 3.15 5.46
C LEU A 145 0.77 1.81 4.80
N GLY A 146 1.62 1.27 3.93
CA GLY A 146 1.26 0.03 3.22
C GLY A 146 -0.04 0.17 2.43
N GLY A 147 -1.03 -0.69 2.66
CA GLY A 147 -2.37 -0.58 2.07
C GLY A 147 -3.30 0.43 2.74
N GLN A 148 -2.84 1.10 3.79
CA GLN A 148 -3.60 2.08 4.55
C GLN A 148 -3.10 3.49 4.28
N PHE A 149 -3.98 4.48 4.37
CA PHE A 149 -3.60 5.89 4.31
C PHE A 149 -4.45 6.74 5.24
N LEU A 150 -3.87 7.85 5.68
CA LEU A 150 -4.49 8.81 6.56
C LEU A 150 -4.70 10.12 5.81
N ILE A 151 -5.92 10.63 5.85
CA ILE A 151 -6.28 11.95 5.34
C ILE A 151 -6.47 12.90 6.50
N VAL A 152 -5.83 14.04 6.42
CA VAL A 152 -5.99 15.15 7.37
C VAL A 152 -6.82 16.24 6.70
N LEU A 153 -7.98 16.52 7.28
CA LEU A 153 -8.89 17.57 6.85
C LEU A 153 -8.84 18.71 7.87
N ARG A 154 -8.48 19.90 7.43
CA ARG A 154 -8.58 21.10 8.27
C ARG A 154 -10.04 21.49 8.43
N SER A 155 -10.52 21.66 9.66
CA SER A 155 -11.79 22.35 9.92
C SER A 155 -11.67 23.82 9.51
N ARG A 156 -12.72 24.35 8.91
CA ARG A 156 -12.85 25.79 8.61
C ARG A 156 -12.95 26.59 9.90
#